data_f99e90759c8ca824c85ca63ffa207611
#
_entry.id   f99e90759c8ca824c85ca63ffa207611
#
_cell.length_a   1.000
_cell.length_b   1.000
_cell.length_c   1.000
_cell.angle_alpha   90.00
_cell.angle_beta   90.00
_cell.angle_gamma   90.00
#
_symmetry.space_group_name_H-M   'P 1'
#
loop_
_entity.id
_entity.type
_entity.pdbx_description
1 polymer ?
#
loop_
_entity_poly.entity_id
_entity_poly.type
_entity_poly.pdbx_seq_one_letter_code
_entity_poly.pdbx_strand_id
1 'polypeptide(L)'
;NWPNNSPLIPCEGPVENPVFVPMEMGLFCTFNEARIMHIAIAGNIGSGKTTLTTLLAKHYRYEPHFEQVDDNPYLNDFYKDMQRWSFNLQVFFLRSRFAQLAELQESGKKVIQDRTIYEDAHIFAPNLHAMGLMSSRDFQNYLDLFQLMERFISPPDLMIYLRASVPKLVENIQKRGRDYEEAIRLDYLNRLNERYEAWISTYSAGKLLVIDVDNNRFHENKEDLGVVIEGVDAELHGLFV
;
A
#
# COMPACT_ATOMS: atom_id res chain seq x y z
N ASN A 1 39.64 36.59 -17.65
CA ASN A 1 39.85 37.54 -16.56
C ASN A 1 38.67 37.51 -15.59
N TRP A 2 38.79 36.70 -14.58
CA TRP A 2 37.92 36.72 -13.41
C TRP A 2 38.71 37.30 -12.24
N PRO A 3 38.23 38.28 -11.48
CA PRO A 3 38.93 38.76 -10.30
C PRO A 3 38.63 37.84 -9.11
N ASN A 4 39.70 37.25 -8.56
CA ASN A 4 39.75 36.72 -7.22
C ASN A 4 39.62 37.88 -6.21
N ASN A 5 38.64 37.73 -5.29
CA ASN A 5 38.78 38.20 -3.89
C ASN A 5 37.43 38.00 -3.17
N SER A 6 37.34 36.93 -2.40
CA SER A 6 36.44 36.82 -1.26
C SER A 6 37.20 36.18 -0.11
N PRO A 7 37.09 36.71 1.12
CA PRO A 7 37.90 36.28 2.25
C PRO A 7 37.43 34.92 2.77
N LEU A 8 38.44 34.08 3.06
CA LEU A 8 38.29 32.83 3.76
C LEU A 8 37.73 33.05 5.17
N ILE A 9 36.59 32.47 5.47
CA ILE A 9 36.08 32.33 6.84
C ILE A 9 36.76 31.10 7.43
N PRO A 10 37.44 31.18 8.57
CA PRO A 10 38.01 30.02 9.22
C PRO A 10 36.90 29.20 9.89
N CYS A 11 36.73 27.96 9.47
CA CYS A 11 35.98 26.99 10.25
C CYS A 11 36.89 26.40 11.31
N GLU A 12 36.91 26.98 12.50
CA GLU A 12 37.45 26.36 13.70
C GLU A 12 36.28 25.75 14.51
N GLY A 13 36.17 24.47 14.52
CA GLY A 13 35.41 23.66 15.45
C GLY A 13 35.88 22.20 15.32
N PRO A 14 36.18 21.50 16.41
CA PRO A 14 36.62 20.11 16.33
C PRO A 14 35.47 19.26 15.78
N VAL A 15 35.70 18.63 14.61
CA VAL A 15 34.84 17.57 14.09
C VAL A 15 35.04 16.39 15.01
N GLU A 16 34.12 16.18 15.94
CA GLU A 16 34.04 14.92 16.68
C GLU A 16 33.73 13.80 15.68
N ASN A 17 34.71 12.92 15.49
CA ASN A 17 34.51 11.71 14.71
C ASN A 17 33.35 10.92 15.35
N PRO A 18 32.37 10.45 14.60
CA PRO A 18 31.37 9.54 15.14
C PRO A 18 32.11 8.29 15.64
N VAL A 19 32.06 8.05 16.94
CA VAL A 19 32.55 6.82 17.55
C VAL A 19 31.74 5.69 16.96
N PHE A 20 32.39 4.91 16.12
CA PHE A 20 31.83 3.66 15.62
C PHE A 20 31.79 2.69 16.80
N VAL A 21 30.63 2.57 17.43
CA VAL A 21 30.36 1.54 18.42
C VAL A 21 30.23 0.23 17.63
N PRO A 22 31.12 -0.78 17.85
CA PRO A 22 30.92 -2.07 17.23
C PRO A 22 29.61 -2.63 17.73
N MET A 23 28.64 -2.81 16.86
CA MET A 23 27.44 -3.56 17.14
C MET A 23 27.89 -5.00 17.41
N GLU A 24 27.87 -5.42 18.69
CA GLU A 24 28.13 -6.80 19.07
C GLU A 24 27.17 -7.71 18.28
N MET A 25 27.75 -8.50 17.42
CA MET A 25 27.12 -9.54 16.64
C MET A 25 26.84 -10.72 17.56
N GLY A 26 25.77 -10.61 18.35
CA GLY A 26 25.40 -11.63 19.31
C GLY A 26 24.02 -11.39 19.86
N LEU A 27 22.99 -11.68 19.07
CA LEU A 27 21.78 -12.40 19.47
C LEU A 27 21.02 -12.74 18.17
N PHE A 28 21.23 -13.97 17.69
CA PHE A 28 20.16 -14.64 16.97
C PHE A 28 19.05 -14.80 18.01
N CYS A 29 18.24 -13.76 18.15
CA CYS A 29 16.94 -13.88 18.80
C CYS A 29 16.18 -14.89 17.95
N THR A 30 15.99 -16.07 18.45
CA THR A 30 14.92 -16.95 17.99
C THR A 30 13.65 -16.15 18.19
N PHE A 31 13.23 -15.44 17.14
CA PHE A 31 11.90 -14.86 17.10
C PHE A 31 10.94 -16.03 17.30
N ASN A 32 10.39 -16.09 18.49
CA ASN A 32 9.22 -16.90 18.74
C ASN A 32 8.14 -16.31 17.83
N GLU A 33 7.93 -16.97 16.68
CA GLU A 33 6.94 -16.59 15.67
C GLU A 33 5.54 -16.76 16.28
N ALA A 34 5.14 -15.82 17.12
CA ALA A 34 3.72 -15.57 17.29
C ALA A 34 3.23 -15.09 15.92
N ARG A 35 2.76 -16.04 15.10
CA ARG A 35 2.27 -15.80 13.75
C ARG A 35 1.22 -14.70 13.81
N ILE A 36 1.60 -13.52 13.34
CA ILE A 36 0.73 -12.36 13.27
C ILE A 36 -0.36 -12.70 12.26
N MET A 37 -1.64 -12.55 12.65
CA MET A 37 -2.73 -12.67 11.70
C MET A 37 -2.86 -11.36 10.92
N HIS A 38 -2.49 -11.38 9.65
CA HIS A 38 -2.51 -10.24 8.76
C HIS A 38 -3.51 -10.46 7.63
N ILE A 39 -4.62 -9.73 7.65
CA ILE A 39 -5.60 -9.67 6.56
C ILE A 39 -5.35 -8.38 5.79
N ALA A 40 -5.21 -8.47 4.48
CA ALA A 40 -5.02 -7.30 3.62
C ALA A 40 -6.21 -7.13 2.66
N ILE A 41 -6.64 -5.88 2.45
CA ILE A 41 -7.74 -5.55 1.55
C ILE A 41 -7.18 -4.79 0.36
N ALA A 42 -7.25 -5.42 -0.81
CA ALA A 42 -6.81 -4.87 -2.08
C ALA A 42 -7.99 -4.45 -2.96
N GLY A 43 -7.75 -3.53 -3.88
CA GLY A 43 -8.76 -3.09 -4.84
C GLY A 43 -8.53 -1.68 -5.36
N ASN A 44 -9.18 -1.35 -6.45
CA ASN A 44 -9.01 -0.08 -7.15
C ASN A 44 -9.48 1.12 -6.29
N ILE A 45 -9.18 2.34 -6.74
CA ILE A 45 -9.68 3.58 -6.13
C ILE A 45 -11.21 3.57 -6.18
N GLY A 46 -11.85 3.81 -5.04
CA GLY A 46 -13.32 3.79 -4.95
C GLY A 46 -13.96 2.40 -4.70
N SER A 47 -13.17 1.31 -4.57
CA SER A 47 -13.74 -0.03 -4.35
C SER A 47 -14.31 -0.28 -2.94
N GLY A 48 -14.11 0.63 -1.98
CA GLY A 48 -14.66 0.48 -0.62
C GLY A 48 -13.71 -0.14 0.41
N LYS A 49 -12.40 -0.25 0.12
CA LYS A 49 -11.39 -0.84 1.02
C LYS A 49 -11.44 -0.31 2.44
N THR A 50 -11.38 1.00 2.62
CA THR A 50 -11.38 1.66 3.93
C THR A 50 -12.63 1.33 4.74
N THR A 51 -13.77 1.27 4.08
CA THR A 51 -15.04 0.89 4.70
C THR A 51 -15.01 -0.57 5.18
N LEU A 52 -14.57 -1.48 4.31
CA LEU A 52 -14.47 -2.90 4.69
C LEU A 52 -13.42 -3.12 5.78
N THR A 53 -12.26 -2.46 5.71
CA THR A 53 -11.24 -2.48 6.76
C THR A 53 -11.84 -2.12 8.12
N THR A 54 -12.61 -1.02 8.17
CA THR A 54 -13.26 -0.57 9.41
C THR A 54 -14.27 -1.59 9.93
N LEU A 55 -15.10 -2.16 9.04
CA LEU A 55 -16.14 -3.11 9.43
C LEU A 55 -15.57 -4.43 9.94
N LEU A 56 -14.59 -5.00 9.23
CA LEU A 56 -13.94 -6.24 9.63
C LEU A 56 -13.06 -6.06 10.88
N ALA A 57 -12.34 -4.94 11.00
CA ALA A 57 -11.57 -4.63 12.19
C ALA A 57 -12.45 -4.57 13.44
N LYS A 58 -13.62 -3.95 13.34
CA LYS A 58 -14.62 -3.93 14.42
C LYS A 58 -15.16 -5.32 14.74
N HIS A 59 -15.48 -6.12 13.72
CA HIS A 59 -16.04 -7.46 13.88
C HIS A 59 -15.05 -8.41 14.57
N TYR A 60 -13.81 -8.51 14.04
CA TYR A 60 -12.79 -9.41 14.57
C TYR A 60 -12.02 -8.85 15.78
N ARG A 61 -12.22 -7.57 16.13
CA ARG A 61 -11.43 -6.83 17.12
C ARG A 61 -9.94 -6.82 16.78
N TYR A 62 -9.64 -6.67 15.49
CA TYR A 62 -8.29 -6.51 14.96
C TYR A 62 -7.95 -5.03 14.82
N GLU A 63 -6.66 -4.70 14.78
CA GLU A 63 -6.20 -3.33 14.59
C GLU A 63 -6.32 -2.93 13.11
N PRO A 64 -7.02 -1.83 12.78
CA PRO A 64 -7.09 -1.37 11.40
C PRO A 64 -5.85 -0.54 11.06
N HIS A 65 -5.22 -0.84 9.92
CA HIS A 65 -4.15 -0.04 9.35
C HIS A 65 -4.63 0.61 8.06
N PHE A 66 -4.80 1.92 8.09
CA PHE A 66 -5.27 2.70 6.95
C PHE A 66 -4.13 3.24 6.10
N GLU A 67 -4.42 3.48 4.83
CA GLU A 67 -3.52 4.19 3.92
C GLU A 67 -3.30 5.63 4.43
N GLN A 68 -2.04 6.04 4.57
CA GLN A 68 -1.68 7.41 4.95
C GLN A 68 -1.80 8.33 3.73
N VAL A 69 -2.99 8.82 3.47
CA VAL A 69 -3.30 9.70 2.33
C VAL A 69 -3.19 11.17 2.72
N ASP A 70 -3.70 11.53 3.91
CA ASP A 70 -3.86 12.93 4.33
C ASP A 70 -2.52 13.63 4.61
N ASP A 71 -1.51 12.88 5.06
CA ASP A 71 -0.15 13.41 5.32
C ASP A 71 0.80 13.26 4.13
N ASN A 72 0.29 12.91 2.94
CA ASN A 72 1.13 12.71 1.77
C ASN A 72 1.44 14.04 1.08
N PRO A 73 2.71 14.54 1.14
CA PRO A 73 3.08 15.85 0.61
C PRO A 73 3.07 15.90 -0.93
N TYR A 74 3.02 14.75 -1.60
CA TYR A 74 3.11 14.66 -3.07
C TYR A 74 1.76 14.46 -3.75
N LEU A 75 0.72 14.05 -3.03
CA LEU A 75 -0.53 13.58 -3.65
C LEU A 75 -1.23 14.68 -4.46
N ASN A 76 -1.37 15.88 -3.90
CA ASN A 76 -1.99 17.01 -4.58
C ASN A 76 -1.17 17.47 -5.79
N ASP A 77 0.14 17.47 -5.69
CA ASP A 77 1.03 17.88 -6.78
C ASP A 77 1.08 16.82 -7.88
N PHE A 78 0.98 15.54 -7.51
CA PHE A 78 0.89 14.43 -8.46
C PHE A 78 -0.33 14.56 -9.39
N TYR A 79 -1.50 14.86 -8.86
CA TYR A 79 -2.69 15.02 -9.73
C TYR A 79 -2.62 16.27 -10.63
N LYS A 80 -1.81 17.29 -10.26
CA LYS A 80 -1.56 18.45 -11.13
C LYS A 80 -0.53 18.15 -12.23
N ASP A 81 0.52 17.41 -11.90
CA ASP A 81 1.61 17.04 -12.81
C ASP A 81 2.11 15.62 -12.49
N MET A 82 1.39 14.62 -13.04
CA MET A 82 1.70 13.22 -12.81
C MET A 82 3.11 12.85 -13.29
N GLN A 83 3.58 13.41 -14.41
CA GLN A 83 4.89 13.10 -14.96
C GLN A 83 6.02 13.54 -14.01
N ARG A 84 5.89 14.71 -13.41
CA ARG A 84 6.90 15.26 -12.50
C ARG A 84 6.94 14.48 -11.18
N TRP A 85 5.79 14.08 -10.65
CA TRP A 85 5.66 13.62 -9.27
C TRP A 85 5.44 12.11 -9.11
N SER A 86 5.30 11.34 -10.19
CA SER A 86 5.02 9.91 -10.15
C SER A 86 6.02 9.13 -9.30
N PHE A 87 7.32 9.31 -9.53
CA PHE A 87 8.36 8.60 -8.80
C PHE A 87 8.36 8.97 -7.32
N ASN A 88 8.30 10.26 -7.00
CA ASN A 88 8.30 10.75 -5.62
C ASN A 88 7.11 10.20 -4.83
N LEU A 89 5.90 10.22 -5.43
CA LEU A 89 4.69 9.69 -4.83
C LEU A 89 4.80 8.18 -4.56
N GLN A 90 5.28 7.41 -5.54
CA GLN A 90 5.40 5.97 -5.40
C GLN A 90 6.44 5.57 -4.34
N VAL A 91 7.58 6.25 -4.28
CA VAL A 91 8.58 6.03 -3.22
C VAL A 91 8.04 6.41 -1.84
N PHE A 92 7.24 7.47 -1.74
CA PHE A 92 6.60 7.83 -0.48
C PHE A 92 5.66 6.73 0.02
N PHE A 93 4.77 6.22 -0.85
CA PHE A 93 3.86 5.14 -0.48
C PHE A 93 4.61 3.85 -0.14
N LEU A 94 5.61 3.48 -0.94
CA LEU A 94 6.45 2.31 -0.70
C LEU A 94 7.08 2.37 0.71
N ARG A 95 7.72 3.49 1.05
CA ARG A 95 8.33 3.71 2.37
C ARG A 95 7.31 3.65 3.50
N SER A 96 6.17 4.34 3.32
CA SER A 96 5.14 4.41 4.34
C SER A 96 4.55 3.03 4.67
N ARG A 97 4.25 2.23 3.63
CA ARG A 97 3.72 0.88 3.81
C ARG A 97 4.75 -0.09 4.36
N PHE A 98 5.99 0.03 3.94
CA PHE A 98 7.07 -0.78 4.51
C PHE A 98 7.24 -0.51 6.00
N ALA A 99 7.23 0.77 6.42
CA ALA A 99 7.30 1.14 7.82
C ALA A 99 6.13 0.56 8.62
N GLN A 100 4.89 0.66 8.11
CA GLN A 100 3.72 0.05 8.73
C GLN A 100 3.86 -1.47 8.89
N LEU A 101 4.36 -2.16 7.86
CA LEU A 101 4.57 -3.61 7.92
C LEU A 101 5.67 -4.01 8.91
N ALA A 102 6.75 -3.23 9.00
CA ALA A 102 7.80 -3.45 10.00
C ALA A 102 7.26 -3.29 11.43
N GLU A 103 6.50 -2.23 11.71
CA GLU A 103 5.83 -2.04 13.00
C GLU A 103 4.84 -3.17 13.32
N LEU A 104 4.14 -3.67 12.32
CA LEU A 104 3.23 -4.81 12.47
C LEU A 104 3.96 -6.07 12.92
N GLN A 105 5.07 -6.40 12.26
CA GLN A 105 5.87 -7.57 12.59
C GLN A 105 6.43 -7.50 14.03
N GLU A 106 6.75 -6.31 14.50
CA GLU A 106 7.23 -6.09 15.87
C GLU A 106 6.10 -6.15 16.91
N SER A 107 4.89 -5.70 16.56
CA SER A 107 3.77 -5.58 17.49
C SER A 107 3.14 -6.91 17.93
N GLY A 108 3.24 -7.95 17.11
CA GLY A 108 2.56 -9.25 17.34
C GLY A 108 1.03 -9.18 17.30
N LYS A 109 0.44 -8.06 16.85
CA LYS A 109 -1.00 -7.84 16.83
C LYS A 109 -1.65 -8.42 15.59
N LYS A 110 -2.94 -8.74 15.71
CA LYS A 110 -3.78 -9.12 14.57
C LYS A 110 -4.28 -7.88 13.86
N VAL A 111 -4.14 -7.83 12.53
CA VAL A 111 -4.30 -6.60 11.76
C VAL A 111 -5.15 -6.79 10.52
N ILE A 112 -5.91 -5.74 10.17
CA ILE A 112 -6.55 -5.59 8.85
C ILE A 112 -5.99 -4.34 8.19
N GLN A 113 -5.33 -4.52 7.04
CA GLN A 113 -4.63 -3.48 6.31
C GLN A 113 -5.43 -3.03 5.08
N ASP A 114 -5.67 -1.71 4.95
CA ASP A 114 -6.19 -1.07 3.76
C ASP A 114 -5.06 -0.80 2.78
N ARG A 115 -5.01 -1.54 1.70
CA ARG A 115 -4.02 -1.52 0.65
C ARG A 115 -2.63 -2.02 1.07
N THR A 116 -1.99 -2.74 0.19
CA THR A 116 -0.70 -3.39 0.41
C THR A 116 0.42 -2.74 -0.38
N ILE A 117 1.65 -3.00 0.04
CA ILE A 117 2.86 -2.65 -0.71
C ILE A 117 2.93 -3.35 -2.09
N TYR A 118 2.30 -4.52 -2.22
CA TYR A 118 2.24 -5.28 -3.46
C TYR A 118 1.44 -4.55 -4.55
N GLU A 119 0.36 -3.84 -4.17
CA GLU A 119 -0.42 -3.04 -5.12
C GLU A 119 0.40 -1.89 -5.72
N ASP A 120 1.28 -1.27 -4.91
CA ASP A 120 2.16 -0.22 -5.43
C ASP A 120 3.12 -0.76 -6.50
N ALA A 121 3.71 -1.93 -6.24
CA ALA A 121 4.70 -2.54 -7.13
C ALA A 121 4.09 -3.23 -8.35
N HIS A 122 2.91 -3.83 -8.23
CA HIS A 122 2.28 -4.59 -9.32
C HIS A 122 1.24 -3.79 -10.12
N ILE A 123 0.63 -2.75 -9.53
CA ILE A 123 -0.46 -2.00 -10.15
C ILE A 123 -0.04 -0.55 -10.45
N PHE A 124 0.28 0.25 -9.42
CA PHE A 124 0.42 1.69 -9.56
C PHE A 124 1.70 2.10 -10.30
N ALA A 125 2.86 1.67 -9.84
CA ALA A 125 4.14 2.03 -10.48
C ALA A 125 4.24 1.50 -11.92
N PRO A 126 3.88 0.22 -12.23
CA PRO A 126 3.84 -0.26 -13.61
C PRO A 126 2.83 0.48 -14.49
N ASN A 127 1.69 0.94 -13.93
CA ASN A 127 0.74 1.73 -14.68
C ASN A 127 1.31 3.08 -15.08
N LEU A 128 1.93 3.79 -14.16
CA LEU A 128 2.57 5.08 -14.41
C LEU A 128 3.71 4.96 -15.43
N HIS A 129 4.50 3.90 -15.35
CA HIS A 129 5.55 3.60 -16.33
C HIS A 129 4.94 3.35 -17.73
N ALA A 130 3.92 2.50 -17.84
CA ALA A 130 3.28 2.18 -19.12
C ALA A 130 2.56 3.37 -19.76
N MET A 131 2.14 4.35 -18.96
CA MET A 131 1.58 5.62 -19.43
C MET A 131 2.64 6.66 -19.82
N GLY A 132 3.95 6.35 -19.67
CA GLY A 132 5.04 7.29 -19.92
C GLY A 132 5.18 8.39 -18.86
N LEU A 133 4.51 8.24 -17.71
CA LEU A 133 4.53 9.18 -16.60
C LEU A 133 5.67 8.91 -15.62
N MET A 134 6.34 7.77 -15.72
CA MET A 134 7.54 7.41 -14.99
C MET A 134 8.58 6.88 -15.98
N SER A 135 9.82 7.38 -15.89
CA SER A 135 10.90 6.93 -16.78
C SER A 135 11.25 5.47 -16.51
N SER A 136 11.78 4.74 -17.51
CA SER A 136 12.22 3.35 -17.34
C SER A 136 13.32 3.23 -16.28
N ARG A 137 14.20 4.23 -16.17
CA ARG A 137 15.25 4.26 -15.13
C ARG A 137 14.65 4.40 -13.74
N ASP A 138 13.70 5.30 -13.54
CA ASP A 138 13.05 5.52 -12.25
C ASP A 138 12.19 4.31 -11.86
N PHE A 139 11.49 3.72 -12.83
CA PHE A 139 10.72 2.51 -12.62
C PHE A 139 11.59 1.33 -12.21
N GLN A 140 12.72 1.11 -12.87
CA GLN A 140 13.66 0.05 -12.49
C GLN A 140 14.21 0.27 -11.07
N ASN A 141 14.63 1.50 -10.75
CA ASN A 141 15.11 1.83 -9.40
C ASN A 141 14.03 1.63 -8.33
N TYR A 142 12.76 1.93 -8.64
CA TYR A 142 11.62 1.64 -7.77
C TYR A 142 11.43 0.13 -7.54
N LEU A 143 11.51 -0.68 -8.59
CA LEU A 143 11.38 -2.14 -8.49
C LEU A 143 12.53 -2.76 -7.69
N ASP A 144 13.76 -2.30 -7.90
CA ASP A 144 14.92 -2.77 -7.16
C ASP A 144 14.77 -2.47 -5.65
N LEU A 145 14.25 -1.29 -5.31
CA LEU A 145 13.95 -0.92 -3.93
C LEU A 145 12.84 -1.79 -3.33
N PHE A 146 11.75 -2.00 -4.08
CA PHE A 146 10.67 -2.90 -3.65
C PHE A 146 11.18 -4.32 -3.39
N GLN A 147 11.93 -4.90 -4.33
CA GLN A 147 12.50 -6.25 -4.21
C GLN A 147 13.43 -6.39 -3.00
N LEU A 148 14.18 -5.32 -2.67
CA LEU A 148 15.00 -5.32 -1.46
C LEU A 148 14.13 -5.36 -0.21
N MET A 149 13.08 -4.53 -0.14
CA MET A 149 12.16 -4.45 1.00
C MET A 149 11.32 -5.73 1.16
N GLU A 150 10.89 -6.34 0.06
CA GLU A 150 10.07 -7.54 0.05
C GLU A 150 10.73 -8.72 0.79
N ARG A 151 12.07 -8.77 0.84
CA ARG A 151 12.81 -9.81 1.57
C ARG A 151 12.62 -9.76 3.09
N PHE A 152 12.13 -8.64 3.61
CA PHE A 152 11.95 -8.39 5.05
C PHE A 152 10.50 -8.41 5.49
N ILE A 153 9.56 -8.66 4.59
CA ILE A 153 8.13 -8.69 4.88
C ILE A 153 7.52 -10.03 4.47
N SER A 154 6.50 -10.44 5.22
CA SER A 154 5.71 -11.62 4.87
C SER A 154 4.45 -11.22 4.11
N PRO A 155 3.98 -12.04 3.15
CA PRO A 155 2.69 -11.82 2.53
C PRO A 155 1.55 -11.95 3.58
N PRO A 156 0.38 -11.34 3.34
CA PRO A 156 -0.76 -11.47 4.23
C PRO A 156 -1.25 -12.92 4.30
N ASP A 157 -1.80 -13.32 5.46
CA ASP A 157 -2.44 -14.62 5.64
C ASP A 157 -3.67 -14.78 4.76
N LEU A 158 -4.38 -13.66 4.51
CA LEU A 158 -5.51 -13.58 3.60
C LEU A 158 -5.49 -12.24 2.86
N MET A 159 -5.54 -12.31 1.53
CA MET A 159 -5.80 -11.17 0.66
C MET A 159 -7.29 -11.14 0.31
N ILE A 160 -7.97 -10.04 0.60
CA ILE A 160 -9.35 -9.78 0.15
C ILE A 160 -9.29 -8.81 -1.02
N TYR A 161 -9.69 -9.25 -2.20
CA TYR A 161 -9.76 -8.40 -3.38
C TYR A 161 -11.19 -7.89 -3.62
N LEU A 162 -11.37 -6.58 -3.58
CA LEU A 162 -12.63 -5.92 -3.91
C LEU A 162 -12.69 -5.67 -5.42
N ARG A 163 -13.33 -6.58 -6.13
CA ARG A 163 -13.62 -6.45 -7.57
C ARG A 163 -14.79 -5.50 -7.77
N ALA A 164 -14.60 -4.48 -8.60
CA ALA A 164 -15.65 -3.53 -8.94
C ALA A 164 -15.56 -3.14 -10.41
N SER A 165 -16.71 -2.91 -11.05
CA SER A 165 -16.76 -2.33 -12.39
C SER A 165 -16.35 -0.86 -12.35
N VAL A 166 -15.79 -0.35 -13.45
CA VAL A 166 -15.37 1.05 -13.51
C VAL A 166 -16.53 2.04 -13.28
N PRO A 167 -17.75 1.80 -13.80
CA PRO A 167 -18.90 2.63 -13.41
C PRO A 167 -19.15 2.69 -11.91
N LYS A 168 -19.03 1.55 -11.22
CA LYS A 168 -19.19 1.49 -9.75
C LYS A 168 -18.11 2.26 -9.02
N LEU A 169 -16.86 2.17 -9.48
CA LEU A 169 -15.75 2.94 -8.92
C LEU A 169 -15.99 4.45 -9.04
N VAL A 170 -16.43 4.90 -10.23
CA VAL A 170 -16.76 6.32 -10.50
C VAL A 170 -17.88 6.80 -9.58
N GLU A 171 -18.97 6.05 -9.46
CA GLU A 171 -20.07 6.35 -8.53
C GLU A 171 -19.57 6.55 -7.09
N ASN A 172 -18.76 5.62 -6.61
CA ASN A 172 -18.24 5.65 -5.25
C ASN A 172 -17.26 6.82 -5.03
N ILE A 173 -16.41 7.14 -6.01
CA ILE A 173 -15.48 8.28 -5.98
C ILE A 173 -16.26 9.59 -5.90
N GLN A 174 -17.27 9.77 -6.75
CA GLN A 174 -18.12 10.96 -6.74
C GLN A 174 -18.91 11.11 -5.43
N LYS A 175 -19.44 10.01 -4.89
CA LYS A 175 -20.16 10.01 -3.60
C LYS A 175 -19.23 10.40 -2.43
N ARG A 176 -17.95 10.04 -2.51
CA ARG A 176 -16.94 10.36 -1.49
C ARG A 176 -16.52 11.83 -1.53
N GLY A 177 -16.42 12.44 -2.71
CA GLY A 177 -16.23 13.88 -2.91
C GLY A 177 -14.89 14.43 -2.41
N ARG A 178 -13.77 13.72 -2.63
CA ARG A 178 -12.43 14.24 -2.33
C ARG A 178 -11.94 15.14 -3.45
N ASP A 179 -11.54 16.38 -3.17
CA ASP A 179 -11.18 17.39 -4.16
C ASP A 179 -10.11 16.92 -5.18
N TYR A 180 -9.08 16.21 -4.71
CA TYR A 180 -8.01 15.71 -5.59
C TYR A 180 -8.47 14.55 -6.50
N GLU A 181 -9.56 13.87 -6.15
CA GLU A 181 -10.09 12.75 -6.94
C GLU A 181 -10.92 13.21 -8.14
N GLU A 182 -11.38 14.46 -8.16
CA GLU A 182 -12.06 15.05 -9.34
C GLU A 182 -11.15 15.07 -10.59
N ALA A 183 -9.82 15.09 -10.38
CA ALA A 183 -8.84 15.05 -11.45
C ALA A 183 -8.54 13.64 -11.98
N ILE A 184 -9.13 12.58 -11.38
CA ILE A 184 -8.91 11.20 -11.81
C ILE A 184 -9.57 10.95 -13.15
N ARG A 185 -8.76 10.62 -14.15
CA ARG A 185 -9.25 10.33 -15.51
C ARG A 185 -9.81 8.92 -15.60
N LEU A 186 -10.84 8.76 -16.39
CA LEU A 186 -11.51 7.47 -16.62
C LEU A 186 -10.55 6.42 -17.24
N ASP A 187 -9.68 6.84 -18.16
CA ASP A 187 -8.67 5.95 -18.75
C ASP A 187 -7.66 5.44 -17.72
N TYR A 188 -7.33 6.26 -16.73
CA TYR A 188 -6.46 5.85 -15.62
C TYR A 188 -7.13 4.77 -14.77
N LEU A 189 -8.40 4.96 -14.37
CA LEU A 189 -9.16 3.95 -13.61
C LEU A 189 -9.33 2.63 -14.38
N ASN A 190 -9.62 2.70 -15.68
CA ASN A 190 -9.72 1.51 -16.53
C ASN A 190 -8.41 0.72 -16.55
N ARG A 191 -7.27 1.38 -16.77
CA ARG A 191 -5.95 0.74 -16.79
C ARG A 191 -5.59 0.11 -15.44
N LEU A 192 -5.90 0.79 -14.34
CA LEU A 192 -5.72 0.21 -13.02
C LEU A 192 -6.58 -1.06 -12.85
N ASN A 193 -7.84 -1.02 -13.29
CA ASN A 193 -8.76 -2.16 -13.18
C ASN A 193 -8.25 -3.38 -13.95
N GLU A 194 -7.80 -3.17 -15.20
CA GLU A 194 -7.19 -4.23 -16.01
C GLU A 194 -5.95 -4.83 -15.33
N ARG A 195 -5.12 -4.01 -14.70
CA ARG A 195 -3.95 -4.49 -13.96
C ARG A 195 -4.30 -5.27 -12.70
N TYR A 196 -5.34 -4.84 -11.98
CA TYR A 196 -5.84 -5.60 -10.84
C TYR A 196 -6.31 -6.98 -11.27
N GLU A 197 -7.14 -7.08 -12.30
CA GLU A 197 -7.62 -8.38 -12.80
C GLU A 197 -6.46 -9.28 -13.26
N ALA A 198 -5.47 -8.72 -13.98
CA ALA A 198 -4.29 -9.47 -14.41
C ALA A 198 -3.46 -9.94 -13.20
N TRP A 199 -3.22 -9.10 -12.22
CA TRP A 199 -2.46 -9.46 -11.02
C TRP A 199 -3.18 -10.51 -10.18
N ILE A 200 -4.47 -10.32 -9.91
CA ILE A 200 -5.27 -11.26 -9.11
C ILE A 200 -5.42 -12.62 -9.79
N SER A 201 -5.50 -12.67 -11.12
CA SER A 201 -5.56 -13.95 -11.86
C SER A 201 -4.32 -14.82 -11.68
N THR A 202 -3.19 -14.23 -11.31
CA THR A 202 -1.90 -14.91 -11.08
C THR A 202 -1.44 -14.90 -9.63
N TYR A 203 -2.26 -14.38 -8.71
CA TYR A 203 -1.89 -14.25 -7.31
C TYR A 203 -1.73 -15.64 -6.66
N SER A 204 -0.55 -15.87 -6.06
CA SER A 204 -0.20 -17.16 -5.44
C SER A 204 0.56 -17.01 -4.11
N ALA A 205 0.73 -15.77 -3.61
CA ALA A 205 1.52 -15.52 -2.40
C ALA A 205 0.81 -15.94 -1.09
N GLY A 206 -0.52 -16.18 -1.14
CA GLY A 206 -1.31 -16.57 0.02
C GLY A 206 -2.76 -16.87 -0.36
N LYS A 207 -3.62 -16.97 0.65
CA LYS A 207 -5.06 -17.17 0.45
C LYS A 207 -5.68 -15.91 -0.18
N LEU A 208 -6.68 -16.10 -1.04
CA LEU A 208 -7.35 -15.03 -1.77
C LEU A 208 -8.86 -15.18 -1.69
N LEU A 209 -9.55 -14.14 -1.18
CA LEU A 209 -11.00 -14.02 -1.22
C LEU A 209 -11.36 -12.87 -2.19
N VAL A 210 -12.18 -13.16 -3.20
CA VAL A 210 -12.68 -12.15 -4.15
C VAL A 210 -14.11 -11.78 -3.80
N ILE A 211 -14.36 -10.49 -3.60
CA ILE A 211 -15.69 -9.94 -3.31
C ILE A 211 -16.12 -9.06 -4.47
N ASP A 212 -17.24 -9.37 -5.09
CA ASP A 212 -17.84 -8.58 -6.16
C ASP A 212 -18.66 -7.43 -5.56
N VAL A 213 -18.10 -6.21 -5.60
CA VAL A 213 -18.71 -5.00 -5.01
C VAL A 213 -19.92 -4.50 -5.80
N ASP A 214 -20.06 -4.89 -7.06
CA ASP A 214 -21.25 -4.53 -7.85
C ASP A 214 -22.51 -5.25 -7.31
N ASN A 215 -22.34 -6.45 -6.78
CA ASN A 215 -23.40 -7.31 -6.27
C ASN A 215 -23.45 -7.39 -4.73
N ASN A 216 -22.39 -6.98 -4.02
CA ASN A 216 -22.33 -7.00 -2.56
C ASN A 216 -22.25 -5.58 -2.00
N ARG A 217 -23.25 -5.18 -1.20
CA ARG A 217 -23.37 -3.85 -0.57
C ARG A 217 -23.04 -3.91 0.93
N PHE A 218 -21.91 -4.51 1.30
CA PHE A 218 -21.50 -4.70 2.69
C PHE A 218 -21.51 -3.43 3.55
N HIS A 219 -21.47 -2.25 2.94
CA HIS A 219 -21.51 -0.95 3.62
C HIS A 219 -22.93 -0.47 3.95
N GLU A 220 -23.96 -1.01 3.31
CA GLU A 220 -25.37 -0.65 3.48
C GLU A 220 -26.18 -1.79 4.09
N ASN A 221 -25.81 -3.04 3.80
CA ASN A 221 -26.58 -4.23 4.17
C ASN A 221 -25.78 -5.14 5.10
N LYS A 222 -26.38 -5.50 6.24
CA LYS A 222 -25.75 -6.42 7.22
C LYS A 222 -25.67 -7.86 6.71
N GLU A 223 -26.60 -8.28 5.87
CA GLU A 223 -26.62 -9.61 5.28
C GLU A 223 -25.43 -9.77 4.32
N ASP A 224 -25.19 -8.77 3.48
CA ASP A 224 -24.05 -8.75 2.56
C ASP A 224 -22.70 -8.73 3.32
N LEU A 225 -22.63 -7.99 4.44
CA LEU A 225 -21.46 -8.04 5.31
C LEU A 225 -21.31 -9.43 5.95
N GLY A 226 -22.40 -10.09 6.31
CA GLY A 226 -22.42 -11.47 6.81
C GLY A 226 -21.77 -12.42 5.83
N VAL A 227 -22.13 -12.35 4.55
CA VAL A 227 -21.52 -13.16 3.48
C VAL A 227 -20.02 -12.93 3.37
N VAL A 228 -19.56 -11.69 3.52
CA VAL A 228 -18.13 -11.37 3.51
C VAL A 228 -17.42 -12.00 4.71
N ILE A 229 -18.00 -11.90 5.91
CA ILE A 229 -17.44 -12.48 7.14
C ILE A 229 -17.37 -14.01 7.03
N GLU A 230 -18.44 -14.67 6.58
CA GLU A 230 -18.45 -16.13 6.34
C GLU A 230 -17.36 -16.55 5.35
N GLY A 231 -17.15 -15.78 4.28
CA GLY A 231 -16.06 -16.01 3.33
C GLY A 231 -14.67 -15.88 3.97
N VAL A 232 -14.47 -14.88 4.81
CA VAL A 232 -13.21 -14.69 5.55
C VAL A 232 -12.97 -15.84 6.53
N ASP A 233 -13.98 -16.24 7.28
CA ASP A 233 -13.88 -17.35 8.25
C ASP A 233 -13.59 -18.69 7.54
N ALA A 234 -14.26 -18.95 6.42
CA ALA A 234 -14.02 -20.13 5.61
C ALA A 234 -12.57 -20.20 5.08
N GLU A 235 -12.02 -19.07 4.62
CA GLU A 235 -10.65 -19.01 4.17
C GLU A 235 -9.64 -19.15 5.31
N LEU A 236 -9.88 -18.51 6.45
CA LEU A 236 -8.93 -18.55 7.57
C LEU A 236 -8.95 -19.89 8.32
N HIS A 237 -10.13 -20.44 8.55
CA HIS A 237 -10.32 -21.57 9.46
C HIS A 237 -10.77 -22.87 8.74
N GLY A 238 -11.17 -22.78 7.48
CA GLY A 238 -11.73 -23.89 6.71
C GLY A 238 -13.26 -23.98 6.85
N LEU A 239 -13.87 -24.80 5.98
CA LEU A 239 -15.34 -24.94 5.90
C LEU A 239 -15.97 -25.74 7.07
N PHE A 240 -15.15 -26.28 7.96
CA PHE A 240 -15.60 -27.15 9.05
C PHE A 240 -14.99 -26.70 10.39
N VAL A 241 -15.50 -25.62 10.91
CA VAL A 241 -15.24 -25.21 12.30
C VAL A 241 -16.52 -25.39 13.11
#